data_2d6af260f12e33d5ff4f77e03bd9a8cb
#
_entry.id   2d6af260f12e33d5ff4f77e03bd9a8cb
#
_cell.length_a   1.000
_cell.length_b   1.000
_cell.length_c   1.000
_cell.angle_alpha   90.00
_cell.angle_beta   90.00
_cell.angle_gamma   90.00
#
_symmetry.space_group_name_H-M   'P 1'
#
loop_
_entity.id
_entity.type
_entity.pdbx_description
1 polymer ?
#
loop_
_entity_poly.entity_id
_entity_poly.type
_entity_poly.pdbx_seq_one_letter_code
_entity_poly.pdbx_strand_id
1 'polypeptide(L)'
;MASSSRVLRSVMREEAFYFFTSIGNYTGQSAASLDEFLQKIKDMDIKSLEFHLFREDFEKWIAQTLGDSRLAEEIRNLRVQKVVGNALRDRLYFLVSKRLKELKGSVAR
;
A
#
# COMPACT_ATOMS: atom_id res chain seq x y z
N MET A 1 19.59 -1.68 3.83
CA MET A 1 18.62 -2.37 2.97
C MET A 1 17.59 -3.09 3.83
N ALA A 2 16.30 -2.90 3.56
CA ALA A 2 15.27 -3.57 4.33
C ALA A 2 15.20 -5.05 3.97
N SER A 3 15.05 -5.90 4.97
CA SER A 3 14.89 -7.33 4.75
C SER A 3 13.44 -7.62 4.33
N SER A 4 13.24 -8.74 3.60
CA SER A 4 11.91 -9.18 3.22
C SER A 4 11.04 -9.44 4.45
N SER A 5 11.62 -10.00 5.49
CA SER A 5 10.89 -10.26 6.75
C SER A 5 10.36 -8.97 7.37
N ARG A 6 11.15 -7.90 7.33
CA ARG A 6 10.72 -6.62 7.88
C ARG A 6 9.54 -6.06 7.09
N VAL A 7 9.61 -6.10 5.76
CA VAL A 7 8.53 -5.55 4.91
C VAL A 7 7.25 -6.37 5.06
N LEU A 8 7.36 -7.68 5.24
CA LEU A 8 6.21 -8.58 5.33
C LEU A 8 5.57 -8.65 6.72
N ARG A 9 6.19 -8.04 7.73
CA ARG A 9 5.70 -8.14 9.10
C ARG A 9 4.36 -7.43 9.30
N SER A 10 3.61 -7.87 10.30
CA SER A 10 2.47 -7.11 10.79
C SER A 10 2.97 -6.02 11.72
N VAL A 11 2.39 -4.83 11.62
CA VAL A 11 2.74 -3.72 12.48
C VAL A 11 1.68 -3.54 13.56
N MET A 12 2.00 -2.74 14.57
CA MET A 12 1.08 -2.45 15.66
C MET A 12 -0.03 -1.51 15.17
N ARG A 13 -1.12 -1.45 15.94
CA ARG A 13 -2.27 -0.63 15.61
C ARG A 13 -1.88 0.83 15.31
N GLU A 14 -0.94 1.37 16.06
CA GLU A 14 -0.49 2.76 15.91
C GLU A 14 0.22 3.00 14.59
N GLU A 15 0.73 1.93 13.96
CA GLU A 15 1.48 2.02 12.72
C GLU A 15 0.74 1.45 11.52
N ALA A 16 -0.48 0.95 11.73
CA ALA A 16 -1.29 0.39 10.63
C ALA A 16 -1.74 1.50 9.67
N PHE A 17 -2.09 1.10 8.47
CA PHE A 17 -2.64 2.04 7.50
C PHE A 17 -4.15 2.12 7.65
N TYR A 18 -4.68 3.31 7.85
CA TYR A 18 -6.12 3.54 8.02
C TYR A 18 -6.68 4.20 6.76
N PHE A 19 -7.72 3.61 6.18
CA PHE A 19 -8.28 4.07 4.92
C PHE A 19 -9.39 5.09 5.17
N PHE A 20 -9.20 6.30 4.59
CA PHE A 20 -10.18 7.39 4.63
C PHE A 20 -10.61 7.71 3.20
N THR A 21 -11.80 8.28 3.03
CA THR A 21 -12.24 8.78 1.72
C THR A 21 -11.99 10.29 1.60
N SER A 22 -11.85 10.96 2.74
CA SER A 22 -11.51 12.38 2.83
C SER A 22 -11.08 12.66 4.26
N ILE A 23 -10.61 13.87 4.53
CA ILE A 23 -10.21 14.25 5.89
C ILE A 23 -11.41 14.06 6.82
N GLY A 24 -11.20 13.26 7.89
CA GLY A 24 -12.24 12.98 8.87
C GLY A 24 -13.21 11.87 8.49
N ASN A 25 -13.17 11.35 7.28
CA ASN A 25 -14.09 10.30 6.84
C ASN A 25 -13.40 8.93 6.79
N TYR A 26 -13.30 8.31 7.97
CA TYR A 26 -12.72 6.99 8.10
C TYR A 26 -13.68 5.91 7.56
N THR A 27 -13.16 4.99 6.74
CA THR A 27 -13.96 3.92 6.16
C THR A 27 -14.24 2.78 7.12
N GLY A 28 -13.56 2.73 8.27
CA GLY A 28 -13.62 1.59 9.18
C GLY A 28 -12.67 0.46 8.78
N GLN A 29 -11.89 0.63 7.73
CA GLN A 29 -10.98 -0.38 7.23
C GLN A 29 -9.53 0.03 7.42
N SER A 30 -8.68 -0.94 7.82
CA SER A 30 -7.25 -0.69 8.01
C SER A 30 -6.45 -1.90 7.58
N ALA A 31 -5.15 -1.71 7.45
CA ALA A 31 -4.21 -2.77 7.07
C ALA A 31 -2.99 -2.71 7.97
N ALA A 32 -2.66 -3.81 8.62
CA ALA A 32 -1.52 -3.91 9.52
C ALA A 32 -0.32 -4.61 8.86
N SER A 33 -0.43 -4.96 7.59
CA SER A 33 0.65 -5.62 6.84
C SER A 33 0.44 -5.39 5.35
N LEU A 34 1.46 -5.70 4.57
CA LEU A 34 1.36 -5.58 3.12
C LEU A 34 0.32 -6.55 2.55
N ASP A 35 0.22 -7.76 3.12
CA ASP A 35 -0.81 -8.72 2.74
C ASP A 35 -2.22 -8.16 2.97
N GLU A 36 -2.46 -7.57 4.13
CA GLU A 36 -3.77 -6.98 4.43
C GLU A 36 -4.05 -5.80 3.52
N PHE A 37 -3.01 -5.00 3.23
CA PHE A 37 -3.13 -3.87 2.33
C PHE A 37 -3.62 -4.33 0.95
N LEU A 38 -3.02 -5.40 0.43
CA LEU A 38 -3.44 -5.98 -0.85
C LEU A 38 -4.91 -6.39 -0.83
N GLN A 39 -5.35 -7.04 0.24
CA GLN A 39 -6.75 -7.47 0.37
C GLN A 39 -7.70 -6.28 0.38
N LYS A 40 -7.31 -5.20 1.04
CA LYS A 40 -8.15 -4.00 1.11
C LYS A 40 -8.28 -3.29 -0.23
N ILE A 41 -7.23 -3.28 -1.04
CA ILE A 41 -7.25 -2.63 -2.36
C ILE A 41 -8.37 -3.20 -3.24
N LYS A 42 -8.65 -4.49 -3.12
CA LYS A 42 -9.62 -5.16 -4.00
C LYS A 42 -11.01 -4.52 -3.95
N ASP A 43 -11.48 -4.19 -2.76
CA ASP A 43 -12.84 -3.72 -2.55
C ASP A 43 -12.94 -2.31 -2.01
N MET A 44 -11.81 -1.63 -1.86
CA MET A 44 -11.79 -0.28 -1.30
C MET A 44 -12.45 0.71 -2.27
N ASP A 45 -13.21 1.65 -1.71
CA ASP A 45 -13.79 2.75 -2.49
C ASP A 45 -12.68 3.46 -3.26
N ILE A 46 -12.91 3.70 -4.55
CA ILE A 46 -11.95 4.41 -5.41
C ILE A 46 -11.59 5.76 -4.81
N LYS A 47 -12.54 6.45 -4.18
CA LYS A 47 -12.26 7.73 -3.53
C LYS A 47 -11.16 7.61 -2.49
N SER A 48 -11.15 6.51 -1.74
CA SER A 48 -10.12 6.28 -0.74
C SER A 48 -8.76 6.05 -1.38
N LEU A 49 -8.72 5.23 -2.44
CA LEU A 49 -7.47 4.96 -3.14
C LEU A 49 -6.87 6.24 -3.71
N GLU A 50 -7.70 7.06 -4.35
CA GLU A 50 -7.25 8.33 -4.92
C GLU A 50 -6.83 9.31 -3.84
N PHE A 51 -7.62 9.39 -2.77
CA PHE A 51 -7.32 10.30 -1.66
C PHE A 51 -5.92 10.04 -1.09
N HIS A 52 -5.62 8.78 -0.81
CA HIS A 52 -4.33 8.43 -0.20
C HIS A 52 -3.18 8.48 -1.19
N LEU A 53 -3.43 8.11 -2.46
CA LEU A 53 -2.38 8.19 -3.47
C LEU A 53 -1.89 9.63 -3.62
N PHE A 54 -2.81 10.58 -3.81
CA PHE A 54 -2.45 11.96 -4.10
C PHE A 54 -1.95 12.72 -2.88
N ARG A 55 -2.23 12.23 -1.67
CA ARG A 55 -1.65 12.78 -0.45
C ARG A 55 -0.29 12.16 -0.12
N GLU A 56 0.17 11.19 -0.92
CA GLU A 56 1.43 10.49 -0.70
C GLU A 56 1.40 9.55 0.51
N ASP A 57 0.21 9.25 1.02
CA ASP A 57 0.08 8.41 2.22
C ASP A 57 0.56 6.99 1.99
N PHE A 58 0.24 6.41 0.82
CA PHE A 58 0.66 5.04 0.49
C PHE A 58 2.18 4.94 0.43
N GLU A 59 2.81 5.82 -0.33
CA GLU A 59 4.26 5.74 -0.52
C GLU A 59 5.00 6.00 0.80
N LYS A 60 4.49 6.91 1.63
CA LYS A 60 5.11 7.18 2.93
C LYS A 60 5.00 5.99 3.88
N TRP A 61 3.82 5.37 3.95
CA TRP A 61 3.62 4.22 4.84
C TRP A 61 4.50 3.06 4.41
N ILE A 62 4.55 2.77 3.13
CA ILE A 62 5.32 1.65 2.61
C ILE A 62 6.81 1.89 2.79
N ALA A 63 7.30 3.11 2.53
CA ALA A 63 8.71 3.43 2.69
C ALA A 63 9.13 3.53 4.15
N GLN A 64 8.35 4.24 4.98
CA GLN A 64 8.77 4.59 6.33
C GLN A 64 8.37 3.53 7.36
N THR A 65 7.17 3.00 7.26
CA THR A 65 6.69 2.02 8.23
C THR A 65 7.11 0.61 7.86
N LEU A 66 6.85 0.19 6.62
CA LEU A 66 7.24 -1.15 6.20
C LEU A 66 8.70 -1.24 5.78
N GLY A 67 9.27 -0.16 5.29
CA GLY A 67 10.68 -0.11 4.93
C GLY A 67 10.97 -0.57 3.50
N ASP A 68 10.00 -0.47 2.59
CA ASP A 68 10.19 -0.89 1.20
C ASP A 68 10.22 0.32 0.27
N SER A 69 11.41 0.88 0.08
CA SER A 69 11.59 2.06 -0.77
C SER A 69 11.32 1.76 -2.23
N ARG A 70 11.56 0.52 -2.67
CA ARG A 70 11.34 0.15 -4.07
C ARG A 70 9.85 0.18 -4.43
N LEU A 71 9.03 -0.47 -3.60
CA LEU A 71 7.58 -0.47 -3.84
C LEU A 71 7.03 0.95 -3.70
N ALA A 72 7.52 1.72 -2.73
CA ALA A 72 7.10 3.10 -2.54
C ALA A 72 7.36 3.93 -3.79
N GLU A 73 8.51 3.74 -4.44
CA GLU A 73 8.85 4.47 -5.66
C GLU A 73 7.91 4.09 -6.81
N GLU A 74 7.58 2.83 -6.93
CA GLU A 74 6.63 2.38 -7.97
C GLU A 74 5.25 2.99 -7.77
N ILE A 75 4.81 3.09 -6.52
CA ILE A 75 3.51 3.73 -6.20
C ILE A 75 3.59 5.24 -6.45
N ARG A 76 4.72 5.86 -6.11
CA ARG A 76 4.93 7.28 -6.41
C ARG A 76 4.75 7.55 -7.90
N ASN A 77 5.23 6.64 -8.76
CA ASN A 77 5.08 6.79 -10.20
C ASN A 77 3.61 6.81 -10.63
N LEU A 78 2.74 6.04 -9.96
CA LEU A 78 1.30 6.11 -10.23
C LEU A 78 0.75 7.50 -9.93
N ARG A 79 1.21 8.11 -8.85
CA ARG A 79 0.80 9.47 -8.47
C ARG A 79 1.28 10.48 -9.50
N VAL A 80 2.55 10.39 -9.90
CA VAL A 80 3.14 11.31 -10.88
C VAL A 80 2.42 11.21 -12.23
N GLN A 81 2.03 10.00 -12.63
CA GLN A 81 1.30 9.76 -13.86
C GLN A 81 -0.19 10.08 -13.75
N LYS A 82 -0.66 10.44 -12.55
CA LYS A 82 -2.05 10.80 -12.28
C LYS A 82 -3.03 9.68 -12.64
N VAL A 83 -2.66 8.44 -12.30
CA VAL A 83 -3.52 7.29 -12.52
C VAL A 83 -4.70 7.35 -11.56
N VAL A 84 -5.92 7.18 -12.09
CA VAL A 84 -7.15 7.31 -11.29
C VAL A 84 -8.13 6.19 -11.63
N GLY A 85 -9.21 6.09 -10.85
CA GLY A 85 -10.32 5.18 -11.12
C GLY A 85 -9.93 3.71 -11.04
N ASN A 86 -10.59 2.90 -11.86
CA ASN A 86 -10.30 1.46 -11.88
C ASN A 86 -8.89 1.15 -12.34
N ALA A 87 -8.32 2.00 -13.21
CA ALA A 87 -6.92 1.83 -13.61
C ALA A 87 -5.99 1.93 -12.40
N LEU A 88 -6.29 2.84 -11.47
CA LEU A 88 -5.51 2.95 -10.24
C LEU A 88 -5.62 1.68 -9.40
N ARG A 89 -6.84 1.17 -9.20
CA ARG A 89 -7.04 -0.07 -8.44
C ARG A 89 -6.25 -1.21 -9.05
N ASP A 90 -6.36 -1.39 -10.37
CA ASP A 90 -5.71 -2.49 -11.06
C ASP A 90 -4.19 -2.38 -10.99
N ARG A 91 -3.66 -1.19 -11.23
CA ARG A 91 -2.21 -0.96 -11.22
C ARG A 91 -1.64 -1.12 -9.82
N LEU A 92 -2.33 -0.57 -8.82
CA LEU A 92 -1.90 -0.67 -7.43
C LEU A 92 -1.92 -2.13 -6.96
N TYR A 93 -3.00 -2.84 -7.28
CA TYR A 93 -3.11 -4.26 -6.96
C TYR A 93 -1.97 -5.07 -7.60
N PHE A 94 -1.71 -4.81 -8.86
CA PHE A 94 -0.64 -5.50 -9.59
C PHE A 94 0.72 -5.27 -8.94
N LEU A 95 1.05 -4.02 -8.64
CA LEU A 95 2.36 -3.68 -8.04
C LEU A 95 2.56 -4.34 -6.68
N VAL A 96 1.54 -4.27 -5.82
CA VAL A 96 1.63 -4.85 -4.47
C VAL A 96 1.68 -6.36 -4.55
N SER A 97 0.84 -6.97 -5.40
CA SER A 97 0.81 -8.42 -5.58
C SER A 97 2.14 -8.96 -6.08
N LYS A 98 2.70 -8.30 -7.08
CA LYS A 98 4.02 -8.68 -7.63
C LYS A 98 5.10 -8.59 -6.57
N ARG A 99 5.10 -7.48 -5.81
CA ARG A 99 6.11 -7.27 -4.77
C ARG A 99 6.00 -8.31 -3.66
N LEU A 100 4.77 -8.66 -3.27
CA LEU A 100 4.56 -9.72 -2.27
C LEU A 100 5.15 -11.05 -2.71
N LYS A 101 4.95 -11.41 -3.98
CA LYS A 101 5.52 -12.65 -4.51
C LYS A 101 7.03 -12.63 -4.45
N GLU A 102 7.65 -11.51 -4.82
CA GLU A 102 9.10 -11.35 -4.76
C GLU A 102 9.61 -11.50 -3.34
N LEU A 103 8.96 -10.82 -2.40
CA LEU A 103 9.40 -10.83 -1.01
C LEU A 103 9.23 -12.21 -0.36
N LYS A 104 8.11 -12.88 -0.62
CA LYS A 104 7.84 -14.21 -0.08
C LYS A 104 8.79 -15.26 -0.67
N GLY A 105 9.10 -15.13 -1.94
CA GLY A 105 10.09 -16.01 -2.56
C GLY A 105 11.46 -15.84 -1.92
N SER A 106 11.83 -14.61 -1.58
CA SER A 106 13.10 -14.33 -0.91
C SER A 106 13.13 -14.93 0.49
N VAL A 107 12.02 -14.83 1.24
CA VAL A 107 11.93 -15.38 2.60
C VAL A 107 11.92 -16.92 2.57
N ALA A 108 11.27 -17.50 1.57
CA ALA A 108 11.12 -18.96 1.47
C ALA A 108 12.44 -19.68 1.16
N ARG A 109 13.46 -18.95 0.81
CA ARG A 109 14.79 -19.51 0.55
C ARG A 109 15.61 -19.51 1.84
#